data_91d43253975568813c9ea0626999e894
#
_entry.id   91d43253975568813c9ea0626999e894
#
_cell.length_a   1.000
_cell.length_b   1.000
_cell.length_c   1.000
_cell.angle_alpha   90.00
_cell.angle_beta   90.00
_cell.angle_gamma   90.00
#
_symmetry.space_group_name_H-M   'P 1'
#
loop_
_entity.id
_entity.type
_entity.pdbx_description
1 polymer ?
#
loop_
_entity_poly.entity_id
_entity_poly.type
_entity_poly.pdbx_seq_one_letter_code
_entity_poly.pdbx_strand_id
1 'polypeptide(L)'
;MDTSTSAYAPLPGEDPLFSGHPPASLRRSWKGFAVIFASVLFLLSLVGLIIHQGPQQPPDVMPDKQDEHHHPQSTTPASETTASWEPRGKALGVSAKSNPPVSDELSYNWTNAMFSWQRTAFHFQPERNWMNDPNGPLFYKGWYHLFYQYNPDSAIWGNITWGHAVSTDLIHWLYLPIAMVADQWYDANGVWSGSATLLPDGQIVMLYTGDTVDAVQVVCLAHPANLSDPLLLDWVKYSGNPVLTPPPGILTTDFRDPTTAWTGPDGKWRITIGSKVNTTGISFVYHTEDFKTYNMSKGVLHAVPGTGMWECIDFYPVAINGSKGVETSVNNPSVKHVLKASLDNTKVDHYALGTYFEENETWVPDNPGLDVGIGLRYDYGRYYASKTFYDQNKERRILRGWINETDTESDDLAKGWASVQTIPRTVLFDNKTGTNLIQWPVEEIEELRLNNTDFSDVLVEAGTVVELDIGTATQLDILVEFELEPLESSETVNSSVGCGGGAVDRGTFGPFGILVIADETLTELTPIYFNLANSTEGDVITYFCADERRSSKAPDVFKQVYGSEVPVLDGEKHFARVLRALRKEVGR
;
A
#
# COMPACT_ATOMS: atom_id res chain seq x y z
N MET A 1 -38.36 4.92 -37.56
CA MET A 1 -38.28 6.35 -37.84
C MET A 1 -37.89 6.98 -36.56
N ASP A 2 -36.81 7.64 -36.64
CA ASP A 2 -35.99 8.43 -35.75
C ASP A 2 -34.86 7.71 -35.04
N THR A 3 -33.77 7.82 -35.74
CA THR A 3 -32.39 7.61 -35.28
C THR A 3 -31.89 8.87 -34.56
N SER A 4 -31.54 8.76 -33.30
CA SER A 4 -30.72 9.78 -32.65
C SER A 4 -29.38 9.16 -32.24
N THR A 5 -28.38 9.37 -33.09
CA THR A 5 -26.98 9.21 -32.82
C THR A 5 -26.53 10.28 -31.82
N SER A 6 -26.15 9.88 -30.62
CA SER A 6 -25.45 10.79 -29.70
C SER A 6 -24.00 10.93 -30.14
N ALA A 7 -23.69 12.08 -30.72
CA ALA A 7 -22.32 12.44 -31.06
C ALA A 7 -21.60 13.00 -29.83
N TYR A 8 -20.39 12.51 -29.61
CA TYR A 8 -19.40 13.05 -28.68
C TYR A 8 -19.11 14.51 -29.05
N ALA A 9 -19.30 15.43 -28.11
CA ALA A 9 -18.96 16.84 -28.30
C ALA A 9 -17.45 17.05 -28.10
N PRO A 10 -16.78 17.78 -29.01
CA PRO A 10 -15.39 18.19 -28.79
C PRO A 10 -15.30 19.27 -27.71
N LEU A 11 -14.16 19.30 -27.02
CA LEU A 11 -13.80 20.29 -26.00
C LEU A 11 -13.94 21.73 -26.53
N PRO A 12 -14.44 22.71 -25.74
CA PRO A 12 -14.58 24.08 -26.18
C PRO A 12 -13.21 24.76 -26.32
N GLY A 13 -12.96 25.33 -27.48
CA GLY A 13 -11.88 26.26 -27.74
C GLY A 13 -12.12 27.59 -27.04
N GLU A 14 -11.04 28.26 -26.76
CA GLU A 14 -10.97 29.60 -26.19
C GLU A 14 -11.90 30.59 -26.93
N ASP A 15 -12.68 31.37 -26.16
CA ASP A 15 -13.29 32.58 -26.64
C ASP A 15 -12.85 33.80 -25.80
N PRO A 16 -12.45 34.91 -26.46
CA PRO A 16 -12.00 36.10 -25.79
C PRO A 16 -13.17 37.07 -25.65
N LEU A 17 -13.30 37.73 -24.53
CA LEU A 17 -13.80 39.10 -24.37
C LEU A 17 -14.35 39.34 -22.95
N PHE A 18 -13.55 40.03 -22.13
CA PHE A 18 -14.07 41.10 -21.31
C PHE A 18 -13.04 42.21 -21.16
N SER A 19 -13.43 43.37 -21.68
CA SER A 19 -12.74 44.64 -21.65
C SER A 19 -12.79 45.32 -20.28
N GLY A 20 -11.64 45.82 -19.84
CA GLY A 20 -11.60 47.13 -19.23
C GLY A 20 -11.67 47.25 -17.72
N HIS A 21 -10.47 47.32 -17.07
CA HIS A 21 -10.08 48.43 -16.20
C HIS A 21 -8.56 48.38 -15.98
N PRO A 22 -7.82 49.50 -15.89
CA PRO A 22 -6.36 49.48 -15.84
C PRO A 22 -5.86 49.06 -14.45
N PRO A 23 -4.78 48.28 -14.38
CA PRO A 23 -4.22 47.92 -13.10
C PRO A 23 -3.43 49.06 -12.47
N ALA A 24 -3.65 49.24 -11.17
CA ALA A 24 -2.86 50.11 -10.32
C ALA A 24 -1.38 49.70 -10.36
N SER A 25 -0.50 50.70 -10.56
CA SER A 25 0.94 50.57 -10.61
C SER A 25 1.51 49.98 -9.30
N LEU A 26 1.93 48.74 -9.32
CA LEU A 26 2.76 48.16 -8.27
C LEU A 26 4.16 48.77 -8.34
N ARG A 27 4.47 49.69 -7.45
CA ARG A 27 5.85 50.13 -7.17
C ARG A 27 6.62 48.94 -6.63
N ARG A 28 7.43 48.31 -7.47
CA ARG A 28 8.40 47.27 -7.06
C ARG A 28 9.40 47.89 -6.09
N SER A 29 9.39 47.41 -4.85
CA SER A 29 10.34 47.77 -3.81
C SER A 29 11.73 47.20 -4.14
N TRP A 30 12.71 48.05 -4.35
CA TRP A 30 14.12 47.70 -4.57
C TRP A 30 14.76 46.92 -3.39
N LYS A 31 14.11 46.91 -2.24
CA LYS A 31 14.59 46.20 -1.05
C LYS A 31 14.60 44.67 -1.21
N GLY A 32 13.70 44.09 -2.00
CA GLY A 32 13.69 42.66 -2.28
C GLY A 32 14.87 42.18 -3.12
N PHE A 33 15.30 43.00 -4.09
CA PHE A 33 16.47 42.65 -4.93
C PHE A 33 17.79 42.69 -4.15
N ALA A 34 17.95 43.61 -3.20
CA ALA A 34 19.15 43.70 -2.38
C ALA A 34 19.33 42.48 -1.45
N VAL A 35 18.23 41.94 -0.91
CA VAL A 35 18.27 40.74 -0.04
C VAL A 35 18.64 39.50 -0.85
N ILE A 36 18.07 39.31 -2.05
CA ILE A 36 18.38 38.18 -2.91
C ILE A 36 19.85 38.24 -3.36
N PHE A 37 20.37 39.40 -3.72
CA PHE A 37 21.76 39.58 -4.15
C PHE A 37 22.76 39.35 -3.01
N ALA A 38 22.45 39.76 -1.78
CA ALA A 38 23.23 39.51 -0.60
C ALA A 38 23.27 38.01 -0.24
N SER A 39 22.14 37.31 -0.39
CA SER A 39 22.05 35.85 -0.13
C SER A 39 22.86 35.03 -1.13
N VAL A 40 22.86 35.42 -2.41
CA VAL A 40 23.66 34.74 -3.45
C VAL A 40 25.16 34.98 -3.22
N LEU A 41 25.56 36.20 -2.86
CA LEU A 41 26.98 36.49 -2.53
C LEU A 41 27.46 35.75 -1.28
N PHE A 42 26.60 35.58 -0.27
CA PHE A 42 26.90 34.81 0.92
C PHE A 42 27.08 33.33 0.61
N LEU A 43 26.20 32.74 -0.22
CA LEU A 43 26.35 31.35 -0.67
C LEU A 43 27.60 31.13 -1.51
N LEU A 44 27.92 32.05 -2.41
CA LEU A 44 29.15 31.95 -3.22
C LEU A 44 30.43 32.08 -2.36
N SER A 45 30.41 32.89 -1.29
CA SER A 45 31.53 32.98 -0.36
C SER A 45 31.70 31.72 0.51
N LEU A 46 30.57 31.06 0.87
CA LEU A 46 30.61 29.77 1.60
C LEU A 46 31.19 28.66 0.73
N VAL A 47 30.80 28.59 -0.55
CA VAL A 47 31.34 27.63 -1.52
C VAL A 47 32.83 27.87 -1.75
N GLY A 48 33.27 29.13 -1.82
CA GLY A 48 34.70 29.48 -1.93
C GLY A 48 35.54 29.04 -0.72
N LEU A 49 34.96 29.11 0.48
CA LEU A 49 35.60 28.62 1.71
C LEU A 49 35.73 27.09 1.77
N ILE A 50 34.74 26.36 1.25
CA ILE A 50 34.75 24.89 1.20
C ILE A 50 35.78 24.39 0.18
N ILE A 51 35.97 25.09 -0.93
CA ILE A 51 36.96 24.72 -1.98
C ILE A 51 38.38 25.00 -1.55
N HIS A 52 38.61 25.92 -0.58
CA HIS A 52 39.96 26.27 -0.10
C HIS A 52 40.46 25.37 1.03
N GLN A 53 39.63 24.47 1.59
CA GLN A 53 40.07 23.45 2.52
C GLN A 53 40.34 22.14 1.76
N GLY A 54 41.46 22.04 1.08
CA GLY A 54 41.92 20.80 0.48
C GLY A 54 42.28 19.76 1.55
N PRO A 55 42.15 18.46 1.23
CA PRO A 55 42.38 17.40 2.21
C PRO A 55 43.85 17.37 2.64
N GLN A 56 44.10 17.43 3.95
CA GLN A 56 45.43 17.16 4.53
C GLN A 56 45.68 15.64 4.47
N GLN A 57 46.80 15.26 3.86
CA GLN A 57 47.32 13.89 3.88
C GLN A 57 47.79 13.51 5.29
N PRO A 58 47.53 12.27 5.72
CA PRO A 58 48.17 11.73 6.92
C PRO A 58 49.61 11.33 6.64
N PRO A 59 50.49 11.33 7.66
CA PRO A 59 51.95 11.11 7.46
C PRO A 59 52.29 9.65 7.18
N ASP A 60 53.31 9.49 6.34
CA ASP A 60 53.95 8.23 5.95
C ASP A 60 54.41 7.40 7.14
N VAL A 61 54.06 6.13 7.15
CA VAL A 61 54.76 5.10 7.94
C VAL A 61 55.41 4.13 6.97
N MET A 62 56.76 4.08 7.06
CA MET A 62 57.60 3.20 6.26
C MET A 62 57.45 1.71 6.65
N PRO A 63 57.76 0.80 5.72
CA PRO A 63 57.52 -0.64 5.88
C PRO A 63 58.69 -1.35 6.59
N ASP A 64 58.38 -2.40 7.31
CA ASP A 64 59.38 -3.38 7.75
C ASP A 64 59.13 -4.76 7.14
N LYS A 65 60.23 -5.49 6.99
CA LYS A 65 60.60 -6.55 6.05
C LYS A 65 59.96 -7.89 6.29
N GLN A 66 59.73 -8.55 5.15
CA GLN A 66 59.90 -9.93 4.75
C GLN A 66 60.13 -11.02 5.84
N ASP A 67 59.36 -12.10 5.76
CA ASP A 67 59.94 -13.45 5.67
C ASP A 67 59.06 -14.39 4.82
N GLU A 68 59.76 -15.02 3.89
CA GLU A 68 59.26 -16.08 2.99
C GLU A 68 59.05 -17.39 3.75
N HIS A 69 58.01 -18.18 3.43
CA HIS A 69 58.15 -19.63 3.28
C HIS A 69 57.00 -20.29 2.56
N HIS A 70 57.35 -20.80 1.38
CA HIS A 70 56.91 -22.04 0.70
C HIS A 70 55.43 -22.48 0.60
N HIS A 71 54.97 -22.45 -0.68
CA HIS A 71 53.97 -23.35 -1.23
C HIS A 71 54.32 -24.86 -1.07
N PRO A 72 53.30 -25.75 -1.04
CA PRO A 72 53.15 -26.60 -2.21
C PRO A 72 51.71 -26.60 -2.78
N GLN A 73 51.66 -26.62 -4.11
CA GLN A 73 50.51 -26.93 -4.91
C GLN A 73 49.91 -28.29 -4.60
N SER A 74 48.59 -28.36 -4.48
CA SER A 74 47.82 -29.60 -4.62
C SER A 74 46.59 -29.30 -5.46
N THR A 75 46.61 -29.80 -6.67
CA THR A 75 45.50 -29.85 -7.62
C THR A 75 44.50 -30.90 -7.17
N THR A 76 43.26 -30.49 -6.89
CA THR A 76 42.10 -31.39 -6.89
C THR A 76 40.92 -30.69 -7.60
N PRO A 77 40.09 -31.43 -8.35
CA PRO A 77 39.14 -30.86 -9.28
C PRO A 77 37.95 -30.26 -8.54
N ALA A 78 37.45 -29.15 -9.10
CA ALA A 78 36.25 -28.48 -8.66
C ALA A 78 35.07 -29.46 -8.63
N SER A 79 34.62 -29.81 -7.47
CA SER A 79 33.31 -30.37 -7.20
C SER A 79 32.32 -29.21 -7.36
N GLU A 80 31.44 -29.29 -8.32
CA GLU A 80 30.22 -28.50 -8.38
C GLU A 80 29.38 -28.82 -7.13
N THR A 81 29.56 -28.07 -6.07
CA THR A 81 28.59 -27.99 -4.98
C THR A 81 27.45 -27.14 -5.49
N THR A 82 26.38 -27.78 -5.93
CA THR A 82 25.05 -27.19 -5.92
C THR A 82 24.80 -26.70 -4.50
N ALA A 83 24.94 -25.40 -4.27
CA ALA A 83 24.56 -24.79 -3.03
C ALA A 83 23.06 -25.01 -2.86
N SER A 84 22.68 -25.92 -1.96
CA SER A 84 21.29 -26.09 -1.55
C SER A 84 20.90 -24.79 -0.86
N TRP A 85 20.02 -24.02 -1.51
CA TRP A 85 19.45 -22.83 -0.93
C TRP A 85 18.53 -23.23 0.24
N GLU A 86 18.74 -22.66 1.42
CA GLU A 86 17.83 -22.82 2.57
C GLU A 86 17.13 -21.49 2.88
N PRO A 87 15.82 -21.51 3.18
CA PRO A 87 15.08 -20.32 3.55
C PRO A 87 15.67 -19.64 4.79
N ARG A 88 15.74 -18.31 4.78
CA ARG A 88 16.33 -17.49 5.87
C ARG A 88 15.57 -17.52 7.19
N GLY A 89 14.50 -18.26 7.33
CA GLY A 89 13.68 -18.31 8.53
C GLY A 89 12.35 -17.58 8.39
N LYS A 90 11.53 -17.63 9.42
CA LYS A 90 10.19 -17.04 9.43
C LYS A 90 10.21 -15.53 9.65
N ALA A 91 9.30 -14.83 9.01
CA ALA A 91 9.10 -13.41 9.20
C ALA A 91 8.68 -13.11 10.65
N LEU A 92 9.48 -12.32 11.34
CA LEU A 92 9.28 -12.06 12.78
C LEU A 92 8.05 -11.19 13.05
N GLY A 93 7.63 -10.38 12.09
CA GLY A 93 6.49 -9.51 12.24
C GLY A 93 5.13 -10.20 12.17
N VAL A 94 5.06 -11.38 11.56
CA VAL A 94 3.80 -12.10 11.31
C VAL A 94 3.68 -13.36 12.16
N SER A 95 4.77 -13.80 12.76
CA SER A 95 4.78 -14.95 13.67
C SER A 95 5.37 -14.56 15.01
N ALA A 96 4.59 -14.66 16.06
CA ALA A 96 5.07 -14.53 17.43
C ALA A 96 6.03 -15.65 17.85
N LYS A 97 6.09 -16.72 17.10
CA LYS A 97 7.02 -17.83 17.34
C LYS A 97 8.34 -17.51 16.65
N SER A 98 9.18 -16.73 17.33
CA SER A 98 10.52 -16.42 16.86
C SER A 98 11.36 -17.68 16.75
N ASN A 99 11.85 -17.97 15.54
CA ASN A 99 13.02 -18.80 15.39
C ASN A 99 14.26 -17.89 15.41
N PRO A 100 15.37 -18.34 16.00
CA PRO A 100 16.62 -17.60 15.92
C PRO A 100 17.05 -17.42 14.45
N PRO A 101 17.74 -16.33 14.12
CA PRO A 101 18.24 -16.09 12.78
C PRO A 101 19.13 -17.21 12.31
N VAL A 102 18.99 -17.58 11.05
CA VAL A 102 19.56 -18.79 10.45
C VAL A 102 21.07 -18.68 10.13
N SER A 103 21.63 -17.49 10.08
CA SER A 103 23.09 -17.30 9.99
C SER A 103 23.52 -15.92 10.45
N ASP A 104 24.62 -15.83 11.18
CA ASP A 104 25.19 -14.61 11.71
C ASP A 104 25.71 -13.63 10.62
N GLU A 105 25.96 -14.10 9.41
CA GLU A 105 26.54 -13.31 8.31
C GLU A 105 25.51 -12.49 7.53
N LEU A 106 24.20 -12.78 7.66
CA LEU A 106 23.13 -12.12 6.89
C LEU A 106 22.04 -11.49 7.77
N SER A 107 22.13 -11.63 9.09
CA SER A 107 21.15 -11.07 10.02
C SER A 107 21.52 -9.66 10.43
N TYR A 108 20.55 -8.74 10.33
CA TYR A 108 20.66 -7.44 10.99
C TYR A 108 20.74 -7.66 12.52
N ASN A 109 21.56 -6.89 13.21
CA ASN A 109 21.81 -7.08 14.65
C ASN A 109 20.68 -6.48 15.49
N TRP A 110 19.51 -7.13 15.47
CA TRP A 110 18.34 -6.72 16.22
C TRP A 110 18.58 -6.81 17.72
N THR A 111 18.15 -5.78 18.46
CA THR A 111 18.10 -5.86 19.92
C THR A 111 16.77 -6.45 20.38
N ASN A 112 16.75 -7.12 21.54
CA ASN A 112 15.51 -7.63 22.13
C ASN A 112 14.46 -6.52 22.35
N ALA A 113 14.89 -5.29 22.64
CA ALA A 113 14.01 -4.15 22.76
C ALA A 113 13.30 -3.83 21.45
N MET A 114 14.00 -3.85 20.31
CA MET A 114 13.41 -3.61 18.98
C MET A 114 12.37 -4.66 18.64
N PHE A 115 12.63 -5.93 18.90
CA PHE A 115 11.65 -6.99 18.66
C PHE A 115 10.44 -6.92 19.58
N SER A 116 10.65 -6.54 20.82
CA SER A 116 9.59 -6.65 21.84
C SER A 116 8.52 -5.56 21.75
N TRP A 117 8.79 -4.41 21.12
CA TRP A 117 7.85 -3.30 21.13
C TRP A 117 7.67 -2.54 19.79
N GLN A 118 8.48 -2.79 18.79
CA GLN A 118 8.32 -2.13 17.48
C GLN A 118 7.67 -3.03 16.42
N ARG A 119 7.90 -4.35 16.48
CA ARG A 119 7.32 -5.29 15.53
C ARG A 119 6.00 -5.85 16.01
N THR A 120 5.03 -5.91 15.10
CA THR A 120 3.74 -6.56 15.36
C THR A 120 3.81 -8.04 15.05
N ALA A 121 2.97 -8.85 15.72
CA ALA A 121 2.88 -10.28 15.46
C ALA A 121 1.97 -10.64 14.28
N PHE A 122 1.24 -9.68 13.72
CA PHE A 122 0.16 -9.91 12.74
C PHE A 122 0.34 -9.17 11.42
N HIS A 123 1.40 -8.36 11.25
CA HIS A 123 1.76 -7.73 9.99
C HIS A 123 2.98 -8.41 9.36
N PHE A 124 2.99 -8.55 8.04
CA PHE A 124 4.22 -8.83 7.31
C PHE A 124 5.12 -7.58 7.35
N GLN A 125 6.38 -7.76 7.69
CA GLN A 125 7.39 -6.71 7.84
C GLN A 125 8.69 -7.16 7.18
N PRO A 126 9.53 -6.27 6.68
CA PRO A 126 10.84 -6.66 6.19
C PRO A 126 11.70 -7.17 7.35
N GLU A 127 12.58 -8.11 7.08
CA GLU A 127 13.56 -8.56 8.07
C GLU A 127 14.46 -7.39 8.51
N ARG A 128 14.81 -6.55 7.56
CA ARG A 128 15.59 -5.31 7.71
C ARG A 128 15.29 -4.37 6.56
N ASN A 129 15.71 -3.13 6.67
CA ASN A 129 15.69 -2.11 5.63
C ASN A 129 14.28 -1.68 5.20
N TRP A 130 14.17 -0.92 4.12
CA TRP A 130 12.93 -0.38 3.63
C TRP A 130 12.10 -1.40 2.85
N MET A 131 10.79 -1.37 3.07
CA MET A 131 9.79 -2.06 2.25
C MET A 131 8.61 -1.14 1.97
N ASN A 132 8.05 -1.21 0.75
CA ASN A 132 6.78 -0.54 0.45
C ASN A 132 5.80 -1.47 -0.29
N ASP A 133 5.46 -1.21 -1.55
CA ASP A 133 4.35 -1.82 -2.27
C ASP A 133 4.37 -3.35 -2.30
N PRO A 134 3.23 -4.01 -2.06
CA PRO A 134 3.07 -5.41 -2.40
C PRO A 134 3.09 -5.59 -3.92
N ASN A 135 3.85 -6.55 -4.41
CA ASN A 135 4.02 -6.82 -5.82
C ASN A 135 3.76 -8.28 -6.14
N GLY A 136 3.19 -8.52 -7.32
CA GLY A 136 3.00 -9.84 -7.89
C GLY A 136 2.51 -10.95 -6.95
N PRO A 137 1.56 -10.70 -6.02
CA PRO A 137 1.09 -11.76 -5.13
C PRO A 137 0.38 -12.85 -5.92
N LEU A 138 0.66 -14.11 -5.58
CA LEU A 138 0.02 -15.28 -6.20
C LEU A 138 0.08 -16.50 -5.29
N PHE A 139 -0.79 -17.49 -5.56
CA PHE A 139 -0.69 -18.83 -4.99
C PHE A 139 -0.16 -19.79 -6.05
N TYR A 140 0.91 -20.52 -5.73
CA TYR A 140 1.53 -21.48 -6.63
C TYR A 140 2.06 -22.71 -5.89
N LYS A 141 1.65 -23.89 -6.35
CA LYS A 141 2.12 -25.20 -5.83
C LYS A 141 2.17 -25.31 -4.29
N GLY A 142 1.12 -24.83 -3.62
CA GLY A 142 0.99 -24.92 -2.16
C GLY A 142 1.58 -23.74 -1.39
N TRP A 143 2.13 -22.74 -2.08
CA TRP A 143 2.72 -21.57 -1.47
C TRP A 143 2.04 -20.29 -1.94
N TYR A 144 1.76 -19.39 -1.00
CA TYR A 144 1.47 -17.99 -1.27
C TYR A 144 2.78 -17.25 -1.43
N HIS A 145 2.96 -16.58 -2.55
CA HIS A 145 4.11 -15.73 -2.83
C HIS A 145 3.73 -14.27 -2.61
N LEU A 146 4.62 -13.52 -1.98
CA LEU A 146 4.56 -12.08 -1.84
C LEU A 146 5.90 -11.51 -2.28
N PHE A 147 5.87 -10.75 -3.35
CA PHE A 147 6.97 -9.87 -3.70
C PHE A 147 6.67 -8.49 -3.17
N TYR A 148 7.70 -7.70 -2.95
CA TYR A 148 7.53 -6.35 -2.42
C TYR A 148 8.66 -5.45 -2.85
N GLN A 149 8.39 -4.16 -3.02
CA GLN A 149 9.45 -3.18 -3.20
C GLN A 149 10.34 -3.17 -1.96
N TYR A 150 11.65 -3.27 -2.19
CA TYR A 150 12.63 -3.47 -1.13
C TYR A 150 13.92 -2.72 -1.45
N ASN A 151 14.42 -1.93 -0.49
CA ASN A 151 15.78 -1.38 -0.55
C ASN A 151 16.71 -2.32 0.21
N PRO A 152 17.64 -3.03 -0.44
CA PRO A 152 18.54 -3.96 0.26
C PRO A 152 19.62 -3.27 1.11
N ASP A 153 19.84 -1.96 0.93
CA ASP A 153 20.97 -1.24 1.47
C ASP A 153 20.61 -0.38 2.68
N SER A 154 19.36 0.09 2.80
CA SER A 154 18.97 1.04 3.82
C SER A 154 17.49 0.95 4.19
N ALA A 155 17.15 1.45 5.40
CA ALA A 155 15.76 1.56 5.86
C ALA A 155 15.02 2.81 5.32
N ILE A 156 15.52 3.43 4.25
CA ILE A 156 14.88 4.54 3.54
C ILE A 156 14.56 4.16 2.10
N TRP A 157 13.61 4.86 1.49
CA TRP A 157 13.25 4.61 0.10
C TRP A 157 14.41 4.90 -0.86
N GLY A 158 14.62 4.04 -1.82
CA GLY A 158 15.66 4.15 -2.86
C GLY A 158 16.22 2.78 -3.22
N ASN A 159 17.04 2.68 -4.25
CA ASN A 159 17.68 1.44 -4.73
C ASN A 159 16.72 0.23 -4.80
N ILE A 160 15.51 0.48 -5.31
CA ILE A 160 14.39 -0.47 -5.20
C ILE A 160 14.63 -1.72 -6.04
N THR A 161 14.53 -2.84 -5.36
CA THR A 161 14.53 -4.21 -5.89
C THR A 161 13.21 -4.90 -5.52
N TRP A 162 12.98 -6.12 -5.98
CA TRP A 162 11.89 -6.94 -5.49
C TRP A 162 12.39 -7.96 -4.47
N GLY A 163 12.06 -7.72 -3.19
CA GLY A 163 12.14 -8.73 -2.15
C GLY A 163 11.13 -9.83 -2.41
N HIS A 164 11.32 -11.00 -1.82
CA HIS A 164 10.46 -12.16 -1.98
C HIS A 164 10.25 -12.88 -0.66
N ALA A 165 9.02 -13.27 -0.38
CA ALA A 165 8.68 -14.11 0.75
C ALA A 165 7.58 -15.10 0.35
N VAL A 166 7.52 -16.25 1.02
CA VAL A 166 6.50 -17.27 0.81
C VAL A 166 5.86 -17.71 2.10
N SER A 167 4.61 -18.15 2.01
CA SER A 167 3.82 -18.63 3.14
C SER A 167 2.91 -19.77 2.71
N THR A 168 2.59 -20.68 3.62
CA THR A 168 1.55 -21.70 3.40
C THR A 168 0.17 -21.25 3.88
N ASP A 169 0.11 -20.15 4.65
CA ASP A 169 -1.11 -19.71 5.37
C ASP A 169 -1.34 -18.20 5.35
N LEU A 170 -0.59 -17.42 4.54
CA LEU A 170 -0.65 -15.94 4.49
C LEU A 170 -0.18 -15.23 5.78
N ILE A 171 0.14 -15.95 6.84
CA ILE A 171 0.43 -15.43 8.17
C ILE A 171 1.88 -15.69 8.57
N HIS A 172 2.37 -16.90 8.34
CA HIS A 172 3.74 -17.29 8.67
C HIS A 172 4.59 -17.27 7.40
N TRP A 173 5.55 -16.37 7.35
CA TRP A 173 6.34 -16.08 6.16
C TRP A 173 7.78 -16.57 6.28
N LEU A 174 8.30 -17.09 5.17
CA LEU A 174 9.72 -17.37 4.96
C LEU A 174 10.28 -16.30 4.01
N TYR A 175 11.33 -15.61 4.42
CA TYR A 175 12.07 -14.71 3.53
C TYR A 175 12.91 -15.52 2.55
N LEU A 176 12.84 -15.13 1.30
CA LEU A 176 13.61 -15.71 0.20
C LEU A 176 14.67 -14.71 -0.30
N PRO A 177 15.63 -15.14 -1.11
CA PRO A 177 16.53 -14.23 -1.81
C PRO A 177 15.76 -13.19 -2.62
N ILE A 178 16.38 -12.05 -2.88
CA ILE A 178 15.83 -11.00 -3.76
C ILE A 178 15.51 -11.63 -5.13
N ALA A 179 14.27 -11.46 -5.58
CA ALA A 179 13.81 -12.06 -6.84
C ALA A 179 14.34 -11.31 -8.06
N MET A 180 14.35 -9.97 -8.01
CA MET A 180 14.81 -9.13 -9.11
C MET A 180 15.59 -7.92 -8.59
N VAL A 181 16.74 -7.67 -9.18
CA VAL A 181 17.63 -6.53 -8.87
C VAL A 181 17.66 -5.55 -10.04
N ALA A 182 18.01 -4.31 -9.78
CA ALA A 182 18.17 -3.24 -10.79
C ALA A 182 19.54 -3.41 -11.50
N ASP A 183 19.63 -4.32 -12.49
CA ASP A 183 20.87 -4.73 -13.15
C ASP A 183 20.90 -4.49 -14.66
N GLN A 184 19.82 -3.91 -15.22
CA GLN A 184 19.68 -3.64 -16.64
C GLN A 184 19.47 -2.14 -16.89
N TRP A 185 19.81 -1.66 -18.09
CA TRP A 185 19.63 -0.25 -18.45
C TRP A 185 18.16 0.23 -18.32
N TYR A 186 17.19 -0.67 -18.52
CA TYR A 186 15.77 -0.36 -18.50
C TYR A 186 15.17 -0.37 -17.07
N ASP A 187 15.94 -0.78 -16.07
CA ASP A 187 15.56 -0.72 -14.66
C ASP A 187 16.70 -0.24 -13.74
N ALA A 188 17.67 0.49 -14.29
CA ALA A 188 18.87 0.91 -13.57
C ALA A 188 18.61 1.79 -12.34
N ASN A 189 17.50 2.57 -12.35
CA ASN A 189 17.08 3.38 -11.22
C ASN A 189 16.08 2.67 -10.29
N GLY A 190 15.67 1.45 -10.61
CA GLY A 190 14.82 0.62 -9.77
C GLY A 190 13.91 -0.34 -10.52
N VAL A 191 13.62 -1.44 -9.85
CA VAL A 191 12.60 -2.42 -10.22
C VAL A 191 11.34 -2.08 -9.43
N TRP A 192 10.43 -1.30 -10.06
CA TRP A 192 9.25 -0.76 -9.38
C TRP A 192 8.02 -1.66 -9.51
N SER A 193 6.89 -1.18 -9.02
CA SER A 193 5.69 -2.00 -8.83
C SER A 193 5.16 -2.68 -10.08
N GLY A 194 4.54 -3.84 -9.85
CA GLY A 194 3.99 -4.67 -10.90
C GLY A 194 3.12 -5.80 -10.37
N SER A 195 2.72 -6.71 -11.26
CA SER A 195 1.76 -7.77 -10.97
C SER A 195 2.14 -9.09 -11.61
N ALA A 196 1.68 -10.17 -11.01
CA ALA A 196 1.78 -11.52 -11.55
C ALA A 196 0.49 -11.94 -12.26
N THR A 197 0.64 -12.75 -13.28
CA THR A 197 -0.47 -13.48 -13.94
C THR A 197 -0.10 -14.94 -14.05
N LEU A 198 -0.93 -15.80 -13.46
CA LEU A 198 -0.83 -17.25 -13.65
C LEU A 198 -1.66 -17.63 -14.88
N LEU A 199 -1.00 -18.18 -15.89
CA LEU A 199 -1.64 -18.57 -17.14
C LEU A 199 -2.29 -19.96 -17.03
N PRO A 200 -3.30 -20.28 -17.87
CA PRO A 200 -3.99 -21.57 -17.84
C PRO A 200 -3.09 -22.80 -18.06
N ASP A 201 -1.96 -22.61 -18.72
CA ASP A 201 -0.95 -23.66 -18.94
C ASP A 201 0.03 -23.82 -17.78
N GLY A 202 -0.16 -23.03 -16.70
CA GLY A 202 0.68 -23.05 -15.50
C GLY A 202 1.93 -22.19 -15.60
N GLN A 203 2.14 -21.45 -16.69
CA GLN A 203 3.19 -20.45 -16.75
C GLN A 203 2.86 -19.24 -15.89
N ILE A 204 3.88 -18.55 -15.42
CA ILE A 204 3.76 -17.31 -14.64
C ILE A 204 4.43 -16.19 -15.40
N VAL A 205 3.67 -15.13 -15.62
CA VAL A 205 4.12 -13.87 -16.20
C VAL A 205 4.18 -12.82 -15.12
N MET A 206 5.33 -12.16 -14.98
CA MET A 206 5.53 -11.03 -14.10
C MET A 206 5.76 -9.78 -14.95
N LEU A 207 4.85 -8.81 -14.83
CA LEU A 207 5.03 -7.48 -15.43
C LEU A 207 5.37 -6.50 -14.32
N TYR A 208 6.42 -5.70 -14.52
CA TYR A 208 6.88 -4.71 -13.56
C TYR A 208 7.26 -3.40 -14.25
N THR A 209 7.32 -2.34 -13.49
CA THR A 209 7.83 -1.05 -13.95
C THR A 209 9.35 -1.02 -13.79
N GLY A 210 10.07 -0.80 -14.88
CA GLY A 210 11.49 -0.44 -14.86
C GLY A 210 11.62 1.07 -14.90
N ASP A 211 12.46 1.65 -14.04
CA ASP A 211 12.90 3.03 -14.17
C ASP A 211 14.27 3.03 -14.84
N THR A 212 14.32 3.53 -16.08
CA THR A 212 15.52 3.43 -16.92
C THR A 212 16.64 4.36 -16.43
N VAL A 213 17.85 4.18 -16.95
CA VAL A 213 18.98 5.08 -16.69
C VAL A 213 18.66 6.56 -17.00
N ASP A 214 17.75 6.83 -17.91
CA ASP A 214 17.29 8.17 -18.29
C ASP A 214 16.03 8.62 -17.55
N ALA A 215 15.64 7.95 -16.46
CA ALA A 215 14.43 8.19 -15.68
C ALA A 215 13.14 8.14 -16.53
N VAL A 216 13.04 7.13 -17.39
CA VAL A 216 11.83 6.82 -18.15
C VAL A 216 11.19 5.58 -17.56
N GLN A 217 9.94 5.68 -17.14
CA GLN A 217 9.16 4.56 -16.65
C GLN A 217 8.68 3.69 -17.81
N VAL A 218 8.98 2.42 -17.76
CA VAL A 218 8.69 1.45 -18.81
C VAL A 218 8.13 0.16 -18.21
N VAL A 219 7.40 -0.63 -19.00
CA VAL A 219 6.96 -1.95 -18.56
C VAL A 219 7.94 -3.02 -19.02
N CYS A 220 8.32 -3.86 -18.09
CA CYS A 220 9.24 -4.96 -18.29
C CYS A 220 8.57 -6.31 -17.95
N LEU A 221 9.05 -7.36 -18.61
CA LEU A 221 8.58 -8.74 -18.44
C LEU A 221 9.66 -9.59 -17.77
N ALA A 222 9.25 -10.40 -16.80
CA ALA A 222 10.06 -11.47 -16.23
C ALA A 222 9.23 -12.76 -16.07
N HIS A 223 9.90 -13.88 -15.95
CA HIS A 223 9.29 -15.19 -15.71
C HIS A 223 10.18 -16.04 -14.80
N PRO A 224 9.64 -17.02 -14.08
CA PRO A 224 10.44 -17.94 -13.29
C PRO A 224 11.42 -18.73 -14.17
N ALA A 225 12.65 -18.88 -13.73
CA ALA A 225 13.65 -19.71 -14.42
C ALA A 225 13.26 -21.20 -14.41
N ASN A 226 12.56 -21.66 -13.35
CA ASN A 226 12.18 -23.04 -13.18
C ASN A 226 10.77 -23.15 -12.57
N LEU A 227 9.79 -23.47 -13.38
CA LEU A 227 8.41 -23.74 -12.92
C LEU A 227 8.26 -25.04 -12.10
N SER A 228 9.26 -25.90 -12.06
CA SER A 228 9.23 -27.08 -11.18
C SER A 228 9.52 -26.71 -9.72
N ASP A 229 10.22 -25.61 -9.48
CA ASP A 229 10.49 -25.07 -8.15
C ASP A 229 9.22 -24.43 -7.57
N PRO A 230 8.66 -24.97 -6.47
CA PRO A 230 7.48 -24.36 -5.86
C PRO A 230 7.77 -23.04 -5.14
N LEU A 231 9.03 -22.72 -4.86
CA LEU A 231 9.44 -21.48 -4.20
C LEU A 231 9.78 -20.36 -5.19
N LEU A 232 9.86 -20.65 -6.50
CA LEU A 232 10.13 -19.68 -7.57
C LEU A 232 11.32 -18.77 -7.24
N LEU A 233 12.47 -19.39 -6.88
CA LEU A 233 13.64 -18.67 -6.38
C LEU A 233 14.28 -17.78 -7.43
N ASP A 234 14.43 -18.28 -8.65
CA ASP A 234 15.17 -17.62 -9.71
C ASP A 234 14.23 -17.06 -10.77
N TRP A 235 14.47 -15.83 -11.16
CA TRP A 235 13.70 -15.10 -12.16
C TRP A 235 14.57 -14.67 -13.33
N VAL A 236 13.99 -14.73 -14.53
CA VAL A 236 14.65 -14.35 -15.78
C VAL A 236 13.92 -13.14 -16.35
N LYS A 237 14.61 -12.03 -16.47
CA LYS A 237 14.14 -10.85 -17.20
C LYS A 237 14.16 -11.13 -18.71
N TYR A 238 13.08 -10.75 -19.39
CA TYR A 238 13.01 -10.96 -20.85
C TYR A 238 14.08 -10.13 -21.56
N SER A 239 14.85 -10.76 -22.44
CA SER A 239 15.97 -10.11 -23.15
C SER A 239 15.53 -9.00 -24.12
N GLY A 240 14.25 -8.94 -24.48
CA GLY A 240 13.67 -7.90 -25.31
C GLY A 240 13.01 -6.76 -24.53
N ASN A 241 13.23 -6.66 -23.21
CA ASN A 241 12.72 -5.53 -22.41
C ASN A 241 13.30 -4.18 -22.87
N PRO A 242 12.54 -3.07 -22.70
CA PRO A 242 11.18 -3.01 -22.22
C PRO A 242 10.15 -3.49 -23.25
N VAL A 243 9.03 -4.08 -22.80
CA VAL A 243 7.93 -4.51 -23.66
C VAL A 243 6.93 -3.41 -23.97
N LEU A 244 6.85 -2.38 -23.11
CA LEU A 244 6.05 -1.16 -23.33
C LEU A 244 6.81 0.08 -22.86
N THR A 245 6.60 1.16 -23.57
CA THR A 245 7.10 2.52 -23.24
C THR A 245 5.93 3.50 -23.19
N PRO A 246 6.09 4.65 -22.53
CA PRO A 246 5.05 5.67 -22.50
C PRO A 246 4.56 6.03 -23.90
N PRO A 247 3.24 6.06 -24.14
CA PRO A 247 2.70 6.43 -25.44
C PRO A 247 2.87 7.94 -25.70
N PRO A 248 2.80 8.38 -26.97
CA PRO A 248 2.89 9.79 -27.31
C PRO A 248 1.93 10.67 -26.51
N GLY A 249 2.43 11.75 -25.91
CA GLY A 249 1.64 12.69 -25.10
C GLY A 249 1.63 12.38 -23.60
N ILE A 250 2.22 11.27 -23.18
CA ILE A 250 2.42 10.94 -21.76
C ILE A 250 3.85 11.29 -21.37
N LEU A 251 4.01 11.88 -20.19
CA LEU A 251 5.33 12.16 -19.63
C LEU A 251 6.06 10.85 -19.29
N THR A 252 7.38 10.86 -19.41
CA THR A 252 8.22 9.69 -19.14
C THR A 252 8.13 9.20 -17.69
N THR A 253 7.68 10.04 -16.77
CA THR A 253 7.50 9.77 -15.34
C THR A 253 6.05 9.45 -14.94
N ASP A 254 5.13 9.33 -15.90
CA ASP A 254 3.70 9.15 -15.63
C ASP A 254 3.15 7.87 -16.31
N PHE A 255 3.92 6.77 -16.26
CA PHE A 255 3.53 5.51 -16.91
C PHE A 255 4.07 4.31 -16.14
N ARG A 256 3.26 3.71 -15.23
CA ARG A 256 3.74 2.66 -14.34
C ARG A 256 2.66 1.72 -13.80
N ASP A 257 3.12 0.65 -13.15
CA ASP A 257 2.37 -0.28 -12.31
C ASP A 257 1.36 -1.13 -13.10
N PRO A 258 1.82 -1.99 -14.04
CA PRO A 258 0.95 -2.87 -14.80
C PRO A 258 0.17 -3.82 -13.88
N THR A 259 -1.10 -4.05 -14.22
CA THR A 259 -2.00 -4.94 -13.47
C THR A 259 -1.76 -6.41 -13.76
N THR A 260 -2.36 -7.30 -12.94
CA THR A 260 -2.65 -8.67 -13.34
C THR A 260 -3.47 -8.65 -14.64
N ALA A 261 -3.11 -9.53 -15.57
CA ALA A 261 -3.79 -9.62 -16.85
C ALA A 261 -5.11 -10.40 -16.74
N TRP A 262 -6.05 -10.05 -17.61
CA TRP A 262 -7.31 -10.79 -17.81
C TRP A 262 -7.52 -11.09 -19.29
N THR A 263 -8.26 -12.15 -19.60
CA THR A 263 -8.61 -12.51 -20.98
C THR A 263 -9.92 -11.85 -21.40
N GLY A 264 -9.99 -11.40 -22.64
CA GLY A 264 -11.23 -10.95 -23.24
C GLY A 264 -11.88 -12.01 -24.14
N PRO A 265 -13.03 -11.69 -24.76
CA PRO A 265 -13.80 -12.62 -25.57
C PRO A 265 -13.07 -13.06 -26.85
N ASP A 266 -12.08 -12.31 -27.30
CA ASP A 266 -11.20 -12.62 -28.44
C ASP A 266 -10.04 -13.57 -28.09
N GLY A 267 -9.97 -14.01 -26.81
CA GLY A 267 -8.91 -14.87 -26.29
C GLY A 267 -7.57 -14.18 -26.05
N LYS A 268 -7.48 -12.85 -26.27
CA LYS A 268 -6.26 -12.09 -25.98
C LYS A 268 -6.22 -11.65 -24.53
N TRP A 269 -5.02 -11.51 -24.02
CA TRP A 269 -4.77 -10.92 -22.71
C TRP A 269 -4.88 -9.40 -22.75
N ARG A 270 -5.32 -8.83 -21.66
CA ARG A 270 -5.39 -7.40 -21.42
C ARG A 270 -4.70 -7.06 -20.12
N ILE A 271 -4.04 -5.92 -20.13
CA ILE A 271 -3.51 -5.27 -18.92
C ILE A 271 -3.94 -3.81 -18.92
N THR A 272 -3.99 -3.20 -17.75
CA THR A 272 -4.12 -1.75 -17.65
C THR A 272 -2.94 -1.14 -16.89
N ILE A 273 -2.60 0.10 -17.25
CA ILE A 273 -1.46 0.83 -16.70
C ILE A 273 -1.93 2.21 -16.29
N GLY A 274 -1.48 2.63 -15.09
CA GLY A 274 -1.78 3.93 -14.54
C GLY A 274 -1.01 5.06 -15.20
N SER A 275 -1.67 6.21 -15.30
CA SER A 275 -1.11 7.40 -15.92
C SER A 275 -1.89 8.66 -15.53
N LYS A 276 -1.48 9.79 -16.12
CA LYS A 276 -2.26 11.04 -16.11
C LYS A 276 -2.07 11.84 -17.38
N VAL A 277 -3.05 12.70 -17.67
CA VAL A 277 -2.92 13.80 -18.61
C VAL A 277 -3.28 15.09 -17.88
N ASN A 278 -2.35 15.99 -17.75
CA ASN A 278 -2.47 17.17 -16.88
C ASN A 278 -2.80 16.76 -15.42
N THR A 279 -3.99 17.13 -14.93
CA THR A 279 -4.49 16.76 -13.59
C THR A 279 -5.50 15.60 -13.61
N THR A 280 -5.78 15.02 -14.78
CA THR A 280 -6.74 13.94 -14.95
C THR A 280 -5.99 12.61 -14.83
N GLY A 281 -6.34 11.82 -13.83
CA GLY A 281 -5.89 10.44 -13.71
C GLY A 281 -6.59 9.57 -14.75
N ILE A 282 -5.83 8.66 -15.36
CA ILE A 282 -6.31 7.79 -16.44
C ILE A 282 -5.69 6.40 -16.34
N SER A 283 -6.32 5.44 -16.99
CA SER A 283 -5.73 4.12 -17.22
C SER A 283 -5.86 3.69 -18.68
N PHE A 284 -4.76 3.20 -19.24
CA PHE A 284 -4.70 2.64 -20.58
C PHE A 284 -4.92 1.15 -20.58
N VAL A 285 -5.58 0.61 -21.60
CA VAL A 285 -5.67 -0.83 -21.84
C VAL A 285 -4.73 -1.22 -22.99
N TYR A 286 -4.00 -2.29 -22.77
CA TYR A 286 -3.14 -2.90 -23.77
C TYR A 286 -3.50 -4.36 -23.97
N HIS A 287 -3.48 -4.81 -25.24
CA HIS A 287 -3.73 -6.19 -25.64
C HIS A 287 -2.45 -6.90 -26.00
N THR A 288 -2.36 -8.17 -25.66
CA THR A 288 -1.24 -9.03 -26.03
C THR A 288 -1.69 -10.48 -26.23
N GLU A 289 -0.95 -11.21 -27.03
CA GLU A 289 -1.08 -12.67 -27.16
C GLU A 289 0.09 -13.40 -26.48
N ASP A 290 1.21 -12.71 -26.27
CA ASP A 290 2.49 -13.29 -25.87
C ASP A 290 3.22 -12.56 -24.74
N PHE A 291 2.64 -11.48 -24.20
CA PHE A 291 3.22 -10.58 -23.21
C PHE A 291 4.54 -9.89 -23.65
N LYS A 292 4.87 -9.97 -24.92
CA LYS A 292 6.08 -9.35 -25.51
C LYS A 292 5.75 -8.24 -26.47
N THR A 293 4.61 -8.40 -27.15
CA THR A 293 4.10 -7.42 -28.11
C THR A 293 2.71 -6.95 -27.70
N TYR A 294 2.48 -5.65 -27.76
CA TYR A 294 1.25 -5.05 -27.29
C TYR A 294 0.64 -4.10 -28.31
N ASN A 295 -0.68 -4.07 -28.32
CA ASN A 295 -1.46 -3.07 -29.04
C ASN A 295 -2.29 -2.28 -28.02
N MET A 296 -2.18 -0.95 -28.04
CA MET A 296 -2.98 -0.08 -27.20
C MET A 296 -4.41 0.02 -27.74
N SER A 297 -5.39 -0.02 -26.85
CA SER A 297 -6.79 0.26 -27.16
C SER A 297 -6.97 1.68 -27.68
N LYS A 298 -8.04 1.92 -28.43
CA LYS A 298 -8.32 3.25 -28.99
C LYS A 298 -8.74 4.28 -27.94
N GLY A 299 -9.24 3.82 -26.82
CA GLY A 299 -9.69 4.65 -25.69
C GLY A 299 -8.90 4.38 -24.40
N VAL A 300 -9.33 5.00 -23.33
CA VAL A 300 -8.87 4.69 -21.98
C VAL A 300 -9.91 3.81 -21.28
N LEU A 301 -9.48 2.98 -20.35
CA LEU A 301 -10.40 2.20 -19.52
C LEU A 301 -11.32 3.13 -18.75
N HIS A 302 -10.72 4.13 -18.10
CA HIS A 302 -11.42 5.15 -17.32
C HIS A 302 -10.54 6.38 -17.12
N ALA A 303 -11.19 7.53 -16.80
CA ALA A 303 -10.50 8.80 -16.53
C ALA A 303 -11.31 9.66 -15.58
N VAL A 304 -10.65 10.24 -14.56
CA VAL A 304 -11.29 11.13 -13.58
C VAL A 304 -10.49 12.43 -13.44
N PRO A 305 -11.09 13.60 -13.79
CA PRO A 305 -10.41 14.89 -13.66
C PRO A 305 -10.07 15.23 -12.21
N GLY A 306 -8.90 15.86 -12.00
CA GLY A 306 -8.48 16.35 -10.68
C GLY A 306 -7.85 15.31 -9.75
N THR A 307 -7.74 14.05 -10.16
CA THR A 307 -7.22 12.96 -9.32
C THR A 307 -5.70 12.76 -9.46
N GLY A 308 -5.06 13.43 -10.41
CA GLY A 308 -3.60 13.37 -10.59
C GLY A 308 -3.10 12.04 -11.13
N MET A 309 -1.87 11.68 -10.81
CA MET A 309 -1.26 10.41 -11.26
C MET A 309 -1.88 9.22 -10.53
N TRP A 310 -2.29 8.22 -11.32
CA TRP A 310 -2.77 6.94 -10.82
C TRP A 310 -1.65 5.92 -10.78
N GLU A 311 -1.31 5.49 -9.59
CA GLU A 311 -0.35 4.42 -9.31
C GLU A 311 -1.09 3.13 -8.95
N CYS A 312 -0.40 2.01 -9.03
CA CYS A 312 -0.83 0.70 -8.54
C CYS A 312 -2.29 0.40 -8.85
N ILE A 313 -2.72 0.64 -10.10
CA ILE A 313 -4.08 0.30 -10.52
C ILE A 313 -4.34 -1.18 -10.26
N ASP A 314 -5.55 -1.47 -9.82
CA ASP A 314 -6.07 -2.83 -9.73
C ASP A 314 -7.45 -2.90 -10.38
N PHE A 315 -7.68 -3.95 -11.16
CA PHE A 315 -8.91 -4.13 -11.92
C PHE A 315 -9.36 -5.59 -11.87
N TYR A 316 -10.51 -5.83 -11.26
CA TYR A 316 -10.96 -7.20 -11.01
C TYR A 316 -12.47 -7.29 -10.78
N PRO A 317 -13.10 -8.47 -11.07
CA PRO A 317 -14.51 -8.71 -10.80
C PRO A 317 -14.76 -9.11 -9.34
N VAL A 318 -15.96 -8.78 -8.85
CA VAL A 318 -16.55 -9.28 -7.62
C VAL A 318 -17.96 -9.82 -7.91
N ALA A 319 -18.32 -10.97 -7.34
CA ALA A 319 -19.66 -11.53 -7.51
C ALA A 319 -20.71 -10.68 -6.78
N ILE A 320 -21.81 -10.35 -7.45
CA ILE A 320 -22.93 -9.61 -6.85
C ILE A 320 -23.57 -10.43 -5.72
N ASN A 321 -23.64 -11.75 -5.90
CA ASN A 321 -24.18 -12.67 -4.91
C ASN A 321 -23.18 -13.79 -4.68
N GLY A 322 -22.80 -14.03 -3.45
CA GLY A 322 -21.90 -15.12 -3.10
C GLY A 322 -20.87 -14.75 -2.04
N SER A 323 -20.23 -15.77 -1.48
CA SER A 323 -19.21 -15.67 -0.45
C SER A 323 -17.80 -16.02 -0.98
N LYS A 324 -17.65 -16.20 -2.30
CA LYS A 324 -16.41 -16.58 -2.95
C LYS A 324 -15.87 -15.44 -3.81
N GLY A 325 -14.58 -15.37 -3.93
CA GLY A 325 -13.90 -14.54 -4.91
C GLY A 325 -14.15 -15.05 -6.34
N VAL A 326 -13.84 -14.20 -7.30
CA VAL A 326 -14.02 -14.48 -8.73
C VAL A 326 -12.68 -14.37 -9.44
N GLU A 327 -12.41 -15.29 -10.37
CA GLU A 327 -11.21 -15.24 -11.21
C GLU A 327 -11.21 -13.94 -12.06
N THR A 328 -10.02 -13.41 -12.31
CA THR A 328 -9.83 -12.03 -12.82
C THR A 328 -10.43 -11.80 -14.22
N SER A 329 -10.54 -12.84 -15.05
CA SER A 329 -11.09 -12.74 -16.42
C SER A 329 -12.62 -12.88 -16.51
N VAL A 330 -13.29 -13.14 -15.39
CA VAL A 330 -14.75 -13.33 -15.43
C VAL A 330 -15.47 -12.02 -15.66
N ASN A 331 -16.24 -11.96 -16.76
CA ASN A 331 -17.15 -10.85 -17.04
C ASN A 331 -18.51 -11.39 -17.49
N ASN A 332 -19.53 -11.14 -16.71
CA ASN A 332 -20.91 -11.54 -16.98
C ASN A 332 -21.87 -10.72 -16.08
N PRO A 333 -23.20 -10.79 -16.30
CA PRO A 333 -24.17 -10.00 -15.53
C PRO A 333 -24.23 -10.28 -14.01
N SER A 334 -23.56 -11.32 -13.52
CA SER A 334 -23.52 -11.65 -12.09
C SER A 334 -22.32 -11.06 -11.35
N VAL A 335 -21.49 -10.26 -12.02
CA VAL A 335 -20.34 -9.60 -11.42
C VAL A 335 -20.39 -8.10 -11.61
N LYS A 336 -19.75 -7.38 -10.69
CA LYS A 336 -19.32 -5.99 -10.84
C LYS A 336 -17.80 -5.97 -10.98
N HIS A 337 -17.28 -4.94 -11.65
CA HIS A 337 -15.85 -4.72 -11.70
C HIS A 337 -15.42 -3.60 -10.76
N VAL A 338 -14.44 -3.89 -9.97
CA VAL A 338 -13.74 -2.89 -9.15
C VAL A 338 -12.63 -2.28 -9.98
N LEU A 339 -12.60 -0.95 -10.03
CA LEU A 339 -11.43 -0.20 -10.46
C LEU A 339 -10.87 0.50 -9.23
N LYS A 340 -9.59 0.28 -8.96
CA LYS A 340 -8.85 0.90 -7.85
C LYS A 340 -7.66 1.67 -8.39
N ALA A 341 -7.38 2.82 -7.82
CA ALA A 341 -6.14 3.54 -8.05
C ALA A 341 -5.57 4.10 -6.75
N SER A 342 -4.25 4.06 -6.63
CA SER A 342 -3.48 4.80 -5.63
C SER A 342 -3.18 6.18 -6.18
N LEU A 343 -3.65 7.23 -5.52
CA LEU A 343 -3.45 8.59 -5.99
C LEU A 343 -2.12 9.15 -5.48
N ASP A 344 -1.15 9.34 -6.37
CA ASP A 344 0.21 9.80 -6.04
C ASP A 344 0.21 11.10 -5.21
N ASN A 345 -0.62 12.06 -5.57
CA ASN A 345 -0.64 13.37 -4.91
C ASN A 345 -1.13 13.34 -3.46
N THR A 346 -1.97 12.38 -3.09
CA THR A 346 -2.62 12.31 -1.77
C THR A 346 -2.16 11.11 -0.94
N LYS A 347 -1.51 10.15 -1.59
CA LYS A 347 -1.12 8.85 -1.01
C LYS A 347 -2.31 8.12 -0.37
N VAL A 348 -3.42 8.07 -1.11
CA VAL A 348 -4.67 7.41 -0.70
C VAL A 348 -5.12 6.44 -1.79
N ASP A 349 -5.55 5.26 -1.39
CA ASP A 349 -6.16 4.25 -2.25
C ASP A 349 -7.66 4.45 -2.33
N HIS A 350 -8.14 4.74 -3.53
CA HIS A 350 -9.56 4.82 -3.84
C HIS A 350 -10.00 3.64 -4.70
N TYR A 351 -11.23 3.18 -4.50
CA TYR A 351 -11.87 2.23 -5.38
C TYR A 351 -13.28 2.67 -5.75
N ALA A 352 -13.80 2.12 -6.82
CA ALA A 352 -15.20 2.26 -7.18
C ALA A 352 -15.71 0.96 -7.81
N LEU A 353 -17.02 0.74 -7.72
CA LEU A 353 -17.74 -0.36 -8.35
C LEU A 353 -18.36 0.12 -9.66
N GLY A 354 -18.32 -0.72 -10.67
CA GLY A 354 -18.87 -0.36 -11.97
C GLY A 354 -19.05 -1.55 -12.89
N THR A 355 -19.39 -1.22 -14.13
CA THR A 355 -19.60 -2.18 -15.20
C THR A 355 -18.51 -2.07 -16.25
N TYR A 356 -17.89 -3.18 -16.61
CA TYR A 356 -16.92 -3.26 -17.69
C TYR A 356 -17.61 -3.66 -18.99
N PHE A 357 -17.39 -2.86 -20.03
CA PHE A 357 -17.91 -3.07 -21.38
C PHE A 357 -16.79 -3.57 -22.30
N GLU A 358 -16.79 -4.87 -22.58
CA GLU A 358 -15.72 -5.51 -23.37
C GLU A 358 -15.66 -5.05 -24.81
N GLU A 359 -16.79 -4.65 -25.39
CA GLU A 359 -16.89 -4.25 -26.79
C GLU A 359 -16.12 -2.98 -27.13
N ASN A 360 -15.94 -2.10 -26.15
CA ASN A 360 -15.19 -0.84 -26.29
C ASN A 360 -14.09 -0.67 -25.24
N GLU A 361 -13.96 -1.68 -24.34
CA GLU A 361 -12.93 -1.72 -23.30
C GLU A 361 -12.95 -0.50 -22.37
N THR A 362 -14.17 -0.10 -22.00
CA THR A 362 -14.40 0.98 -21.05
C THR A 362 -15.03 0.45 -19.78
N TRP A 363 -14.69 1.09 -18.67
CA TRP A 363 -15.35 0.84 -17.40
C TRP A 363 -16.10 2.10 -16.97
N VAL A 364 -17.32 1.91 -16.49
CA VAL A 364 -18.21 3.00 -16.05
C VAL A 364 -18.61 2.76 -14.60
N PRO A 365 -18.41 3.74 -13.70
CA PRO A 365 -18.82 3.61 -12.31
C PRO A 365 -20.35 3.51 -12.21
N ASP A 366 -20.86 2.66 -11.33
CA ASP A 366 -22.30 2.56 -11.06
C ASP A 366 -22.85 3.84 -10.44
N ASN A 367 -22.04 4.52 -9.63
CA ASN A 367 -22.35 5.81 -9.04
C ASN A 367 -21.20 6.80 -9.30
N PRO A 368 -21.39 7.80 -10.18
CA PRO A 368 -20.36 8.81 -10.44
C PRO A 368 -19.95 9.64 -9.21
N GLY A 369 -20.82 9.76 -8.20
CA GLY A 369 -20.49 10.41 -6.92
C GLY A 369 -19.56 9.60 -6.02
N LEU A 370 -19.36 8.31 -6.35
CA LEU A 370 -18.44 7.38 -5.66
C LEU A 370 -17.32 6.91 -6.58
N ASP A 371 -17.00 7.67 -7.62
CA ASP A 371 -15.95 7.31 -8.58
C ASP A 371 -14.55 7.30 -7.95
N VAL A 372 -13.59 6.70 -8.66
CA VAL A 372 -12.18 6.61 -8.24
C VAL A 372 -11.61 7.99 -7.95
N GLY A 373 -11.07 8.18 -6.73
CA GLY A 373 -10.53 9.46 -6.28
C GLY A 373 -11.58 10.45 -5.74
N ILE A 374 -12.87 10.09 -5.74
CA ILE A 374 -13.97 10.92 -5.25
C ILE A 374 -14.59 10.33 -3.98
N GLY A 375 -14.97 9.07 -4.03
CA GLY A 375 -15.79 8.43 -2.99
C GLY A 375 -15.02 7.46 -2.11
N LEU A 376 -15.15 6.18 -2.39
CA LEU A 376 -14.75 5.09 -1.50
C LEU A 376 -13.23 4.90 -1.39
N ARG A 377 -12.78 4.54 -0.20
CA ARG A 377 -11.39 4.19 0.11
C ARG A 377 -11.30 2.77 0.63
N TYR A 378 -10.18 2.11 0.40
CA TYR A 378 -9.91 0.83 1.05
C TYR A 378 -9.61 0.97 2.54
N ASP A 379 -8.99 2.09 2.91
CA ASP A 379 -8.60 2.37 4.29
C ASP A 379 -8.47 3.88 4.50
N TYR A 380 -8.57 4.32 5.75
CA TYR A 380 -8.54 5.74 6.12
C TYR A 380 -7.26 6.14 6.88
N GLY A 381 -6.39 5.16 7.21
CA GLY A 381 -5.08 5.40 7.81
C GLY A 381 -3.97 5.61 6.77
N ARG A 382 -2.75 5.23 7.13
CA ARG A 382 -1.54 5.37 6.29
C ARG A 382 -1.39 4.22 5.29
N TYR A 383 -2.47 3.86 4.65
CA TYR A 383 -2.61 2.75 3.72
C TYR A 383 -2.45 3.21 2.28
N TYR A 384 -1.60 2.52 1.51
CA TYR A 384 -1.31 2.89 0.14
C TYR A 384 -0.87 1.70 -0.73
N ALA A 385 -0.83 1.92 -2.06
CA ALA A 385 -0.27 1.02 -3.07
C ALA A 385 -0.78 -0.42 -2.99
N SER A 386 -2.05 -0.61 -2.64
CA SER A 386 -2.61 -1.94 -2.45
C SER A 386 -2.72 -2.73 -3.75
N LYS A 387 -2.68 -4.06 -3.60
CA LYS A 387 -2.92 -5.01 -4.67
C LYS A 387 -3.79 -6.16 -4.20
N THR A 388 -4.58 -6.70 -5.14
CA THR A 388 -5.32 -7.94 -4.92
C THR A 388 -4.78 -9.06 -5.81
N PHE A 389 -5.07 -10.30 -5.42
CA PHE A 389 -4.94 -11.46 -6.28
C PHE A 389 -6.08 -12.44 -6.03
N TYR A 390 -6.38 -13.23 -7.03
CA TYR A 390 -7.31 -14.34 -6.88
C TYR A 390 -6.57 -15.55 -6.30
N ASP A 391 -6.97 -15.97 -5.11
CA ASP A 391 -6.50 -17.19 -4.46
C ASP A 391 -7.36 -18.37 -4.95
N GLN A 392 -6.88 -19.06 -5.98
CA GLN A 392 -7.57 -20.22 -6.55
C GLN A 392 -7.62 -21.41 -5.60
N ASN A 393 -6.79 -21.46 -4.56
CA ASN A 393 -6.77 -22.53 -3.58
C ASN A 393 -8.02 -22.52 -2.68
N LYS A 394 -8.46 -21.34 -2.27
CA LYS A 394 -9.64 -21.14 -1.42
C LYS A 394 -10.78 -20.38 -2.14
N GLU A 395 -10.65 -20.13 -3.43
CA GLU A 395 -11.62 -19.40 -4.25
C GLU A 395 -12.01 -18.05 -3.62
N ARG A 396 -11.01 -17.25 -3.28
CA ARG A 396 -11.21 -15.95 -2.64
C ARG A 396 -10.30 -14.89 -3.27
N ARG A 397 -10.65 -13.62 -3.13
CA ARG A 397 -9.77 -12.51 -3.50
C ARG A 397 -9.13 -11.94 -2.25
N ILE A 398 -7.82 -11.85 -2.27
CA ILE A 398 -7.01 -11.36 -1.16
C ILE A 398 -6.47 -9.98 -1.50
N LEU A 399 -6.65 -9.04 -0.58
CA LEU A 399 -6.16 -7.67 -0.63
C LEU A 399 -5.01 -7.49 0.37
N ARG A 400 -3.94 -6.84 -0.07
CA ARG A 400 -2.85 -6.33 0.78
C ARG A 400 -2.52 -4.90 0.38
N GLY A 401 -2.06 -4.10 1.33
CA GLY A 401 -1.57 -2.75 1.09
C GLY A 401 -0.34 -2.45 1.94
N TRP A 402 0.43 -1.48 1.51
CA TRP A 402 1.53 -0.93 2.28
C TRP A 402 1.01 0.03 3.35
N ILE A 403 1.53 -0.08 4.55
CA ILE A 403 1.36 0.90 5.63
C ILE A 403 2.67 1.65 5.77
N ASN A 404 2.65 2.92 5.41
CA ASN A 404 3.76 3.84 5.65
C ASN A 404 3.67 4.32 7.10
N GLU A 405 4.49 3.76 7.97
CA GLU A 405 4.54 4.15 9.38
C GLU A 405 4.83 5.65 9.53
N THR A 406 4.53 6.21 10.67
CA THR A 406 4.53 7.67 10.89
C THR A 406 5.69 8.19 11.73
N ASP A 407 6.61 7.33 12.11
CA ASP A 407 7.90 7.70 12.66
C ASP A 407 8.81 8.34 11.59
N THR A 408 9.91 8.91 12.02
CA THR A 408 10.81 9.65 11.12
C THR A 408 11.77 8.73 10.39
N GLU A 409 12.33 9.19 9.28
CA GLU A 409 13.40 8.49 8.57
C GLU A 409 14.60 8.18 9.48
N SER A 410 14.91 9.08 10.43
CA SER A 410 15.97 8.82 11.41
C SER A 410 15.62 7.69 12.38
N ASP A 411 14.34 7.52 12.72
CA ASP A 411 13.86 6.39 13.54
C ASP A 411 13.91 5.09 12.74
N ASP A 412 13.53 5.12 11.46
CA ASP A 412 13.65 3.98 10.55
C ASP A 412 15.08 3.48 10.43
N LEU A 413 16.03 4.40 10.26
CA LEU A 413 17.45 4.07 10.25
C LEU A 413 17.94 3.52 11.60
N ALA A 414 17.45 4.09 12.71
CA ALA A 414 17.84 3.65 14.05
C ALA A 414 17.27 2.27 14.40
N LYS A 415 16.02 1.97 14.00
CA LYS A 415 15.42 0.64 14.19
C LYS A 415 15.89 -0.38 13.15
N GLY A 416 16.47 0.10 12.03
CA GLY A 416 17.06 -0.73 10.97
C GLY A 416 16.05 -1.36 10.01
N TRP A 417 14.79 -0.94 10.03
CA TRP A 417 13.73 -1.38 9.12
C TRP A 417 12.64 -0.31 9.03
N ALA A 418 11.85 -0.36 7.97
CA ALA A 418 10.73 0.57 7.78
C ALA A 418 9.55 -0.11 7.11
N SER A 419 8.36 0.29 7.52
CA SER A 419 7.07 -0.06 6.96
C SER A 419 6.59 -1.48 7.25
N VAL A 420 5.30 -1.67 7.09
CA VAL A 420 4.62 -2.97 7.24
C VAL A 420 3.61 -3.16 6.09
N GLN A 421 3.26 -4.42 5.81
CA GLN A 421 2.09 -4.76 4.99
C GLN A 421 0.86 -4.92 5.88
N THR A 422 -0.31 -4.58 5.37
CA THR A 422 -1.56 -4.83 6.10
C THR A 422 -1.77 -6.32 6.38
N ILE A 423 -2.60 -6.62 7.36
CA ILE A 423 -3.22 -7.94 7.48
C ILE A 423 -3.88 -8.24 6.13
N PRO A 424 -3.70 -9.45 5.56
CA PRO A 424 -4.40 -9.84 4.36
C PRO A 424 -5.91 -9.87 4.62
N ARG A 425 -6.70 -9.31 3.69
CA ARG A 425 -8.15 -9.20 3.78
C ARG A 425 -8.80 -9.93 2.62
N THR A 426 -9.88 -10.64 2.88
CA THR A 426 -10.80 -11.08 1.83
C THR A 426 -11.64 -9.91 1.38
N VAL A 427 -11.98 -9.87 0.08
CA VAL A 427 -12.79 -8.81 -0.53
C VAL A 427 -14.02 -9.43 -1.20
N LEU A 428 -15.18 -8.93 -0.84
CA LEU A 428 -16.48 -9.35 -1.39
C LEU A 428 -17.32 -8.11 -1.71
N PHE A 429 -18.30 -8.27 -2.59
CA PHE A 429 -19.32 -7.26 -2.83
C PHE A 429 -20.26 -7.16 -1.63
N ASP A 430 -20.58 -5.94 -1.21
CA ASP A 430 -21.55 -5.69 -0.15
C ASP A 430 -22.97 -5.62 -0.70
N ASN A 431 -23.70 -6.71 -0.58
CA ASN A 431 -25.10 -6.82 -1.03
C ASN A 431 -26.06 -5.92 -0.25
N LYS A 432 -25.69 -5.49 0.95
CA LYS A 432 -26.57 -4.66 1.79
C LYS A 432 -26.58 -3.22 1.31
N THR A 433 -25.40 -2.67 1.06
CA THR A 433 -25.27 -1.30 0.54
C THR A 433 -25.43 -1.23 -0.98
N GLY A 434 -25.03 -2.28 -1.69
CA GLY A 434 -25.00 -2.30 -3.16
C GLY A 434 -23.92 -1.39 -3.78
N THR A 435 -23.15 -0.67 -2.97
CA THR A 435 -22.18 0.34 -3.40
C THR A 435 -20.78 0.11 -2.86
N ASN A 436 -20.63 -0.73 -1.83
CA ASN A 436 -19.38 -0.92 -1.10
C ASN A 436 -18.78 -2.31 -1.31
N LEU A 437 -17.56 -2.48 -0.82
CA LEU A 437 -16.91 -3.79 -0.64
C LEU A 437 -16.90 -4.15 0.83
N ILE A 438 -17.16 -5.42 1.14
CA ILE A 438 -16.85 -6.01 2.43
C ILE A 438 -15.37 -6.40 2.41
N GLN A 439 -14.63 -5.96 3.40
CA GLN A 439 -13.24 -6.32 3.65
C GLN A 439 -13.13 -6.92 5.05
N TRP A 440 -12.60 -8.13 5.16
CA TRP A 440 -12.43 -8.78 6.45
C TRP A 440 -11.08 -9.50 6.51
N PRO A 441 -10.38 -9.48 7.65
CA PRO A 441 -9.14 -10.27 7.81
C PRO A 441 -9.34 -11.72 7.40
N VAL A 442 -8.34 -12.30 6.75
CA VAL A 442 -8.37 -13.73 6.40
C VAL A 442 -8.54 -14.58 7.65
N GLU A 443 -9.22 -15.71 7.52
CA GLU A 443 -9.52 -16.60 8.66
C GLU A 443 -8.27 -17.12 9.37
N GLU A 444 -7.16 -17.25 8.65
CA GLU A 444 -5.89 -17.72 9.19
C GLU A 444 -5.32 -16.84 10.29
N ILE A 445 -5.75 -15.57 10.38
CA ILE A 445 -5.34 -14.67 11.47
C ILE A 445 -5.76 -15.19 12.85
N GLU A 446 -6.80 -16.00 12.91
CA GLU A 446 -7.31 -16.59 14.14
C GLU A 446 -6.28 -17.54 14.80
N GLU A 447 -5.37 -18.11 14.01
CA GLU A 447 -4.30 -19.00 14.52
C GLU A 447 -3.27 -18.25 15.39
N LEU A 448 -3.24 -16.93 15.32
CA LEU A 448 -2.36 -16.11 16.16
C LEU A 448 -2.88 -15.94 17.58
N ARG A 449 -4.15 -16.27 17.84
CA ARG A 449 -4.76 -16.16 19.16
C ARG A 449 -4.23 -17.23 20.09
N LEU A 450 -3.70 -16.82 21.24
CA LEU A 450 -3.15 -17.72 22.26
C LEU A 450 -4.09 -17.92 23.42
N ASN A 451 -4.67 -16.82 23.90
CA ASN A 451 -5.59 -16.77 25.04
C ASN A 451 -6.71 -15.77 24.74
N ASN A 452 -7.84 -15.94 25.38
CA ASN A 452 -8.93 -14.98 25.33
C ASN A 452 -9.41 -14.62 26.74
N THR A 453 -9.99 -13.46 26.87
CA THR A 453 -10.76 -13.02 28.02
C THR A 453 -12.08 -12.45 27.49
N ASP A 454 -13.19 -12.99 27.95
CA ASP A 454 -14.53 -12.59 27.52
C ASP A 454 -15.18 -11.73 28.60
N PHE A 455 -15.81 -10.67 28.16
CA PHE A 455 -16.64 -9.79 28.98
C PHE A 455 -18.04 -9.75 28.38
N SER A 456 -19.07 -9.90 29.21
CA SER A 456 -20.46 -9.80 28.78
C SER A 456 -21.21 -8.82 29.66
N ASP A 457 -22.23 -8.19 29.09
CA ASP A 457 -23.17 -7.31 29.79
C ASP A 457 -22.49 -6.17 30.57
N VAL A 458 -21.42 -5.62 30.02
CA VAL A 458 -20.71 -4.48 30.61
C VAL A 458 -21.51 -3.21 30.33
N LEU A 459 -22.14 -2.68 31.38
CA LEU A 459 -22.85 -1.40 31.29
C LEU A 459 -21.86 -0.23 31.31
N VAL A 460 -21.92 0.61 30.28
CA VAL A 460 -21.12 1.84 30.16
C VAL A 460 -22.06 3.04 30.25
N GLU A 461 -22.06 3.72 31.37
CA GLU A 461 -22.87 4.92 31.55
C GLU A 461 -22.30 6.13 30.81
N ALA A 462 -23.15 7.07 30.43
CA ALA A 462 -22.75 8.29 29.75
C ALA A 462 -21.67 9.07 30.53
N GLY A 463 -20.57 9.39 29.83
CA GLY A 463 -19.44 10.13 30.40
C GLY A 463 -18.50 9.30 31.27
N THR A 464 -18.65 7.96 31.28
CA THR A 464 -17.79 7.06 32.06
C THR A 464 -16.83 6.27 31.17
N VAL A 465 -15.78 5.73 31.78
CA VAL A 465 -14.87 4.75 31.22
C VAL A 465 -14.84 3.55 32.15
N VAL A 466 -15.09 2.37 31.61
CA VAL A 466 -15.01 1.11 32.33
C VAL A 466 -13.70 0.43 32.00
N GLU A 467 -12.88 0.17 32.99
CA GLU A 467 -11.63 -0.57 32.83
C GLU A 467 -11.93 -2.07 32.69
N LEU A 468 -11.35 -2.68 31.68
CA LEU A 468 -11.43 -4.12 31.44
C LEU A 468 -10.08 -4.75 31.80
N ASP A 469 -10.07 -5.60 32.82
CA ASP A 469 -8.85 -6.32 33.22
C ASP A 469 -8.56 -7.47 32.24
N ILE A 470 -7.64 -7.22 31.34
CA ILE A 470 -7.15 -8.20 30.36
C ILE A 470 -5.80 -8.82 30.76
N GLY A 471 -5.29 -8.49 31.96
CA GLY A 471 -3.95 -8.86 32.37
C GLY A 471 -2.87 -8.11 31.55
N THR A 472 -1.73 -8.76 31.32
CA THR A 472 -0.63 -8.17 30.56
C THR A 472 -0.62 -8.72 29.13
N ALA A 473 -0.87 -7.90 28.15
CA ALA A 473 -0.82 -8.25 26.74
C ALA A 473 -0.05 -7.20 25.94
N THR A 474 0.83 -7.64 25.02
CA THR A 474 1.56 -6.75 24.09
C THR A 474 0.97 -6.74 22.71
N GLN A 475 0.19 -7.77 22.36
CA GLN A 475 -0.52 -7.92 21.09
C GLN A 475 -1.97 -8.30 21.42
N LEU A 476 -2.92 -7.58 20.85
CA LEU A 476 -4.34 -7.74 21.14
C LEU A 476 -5.14 -7.89 19.85
N ASP A 477 -6.14 -8.77 19.88
CA ASP A 477 -7.23 -8.83 18.91
C ASP A 477 -8.53 -8.65 19.69
N ILE A 478 -9.14 -7.49 19.56
CA ILE A 478 -10.30 -7.07 20.34
C ILE A 478 -11.53 -7.12 19.44
N LEU A 479 -12.53 -7.90 19.82
CA LEU A 479 -13.85 -7.87 19.19
C LEU A 479 -14.82 -7.26 20.20
N VAL A 480 -15.60 -6.29 19.75
CA VAL A 480 -16.59 -5.64 20.60
C VAL A 480 -17.89 -5.42 19.85
N GLU A 481 -18.99 -5.64 20.53
CA GLU A 481 -20.34 -5.36 20.08
C GLU A 481 -21.00 -4.41 21.07
N PHE A 482 -21.57 -3.32 20.56
CA PHE A 482 -22.30 -2.33 21.36
C PHE A 482 -23.79 -2.44 21.07
N GLU A 483 -24.58 -2.56 22.12
CA GLU A 483 -26.03 -2.44 22.08
C GLU A 483 -26.40 -1.07 22.65
N LEU A 484 -27.12 -0.28 21.87
CA LEU A 484 -27.54 1.05 22.26
C LEU A 484 -29.00 1.01 22.69
N GLU A 485 -29.33 1.78 23.74
CA GLU A 485 -30.75 2.02 24.04
C GLU A 485 -31.41 2.77 22.86
N PRO A 486 -32.72 2.54 22.62
CA PRO A 486 -33.43 3.25 21.57
C PRO A 486 -33.28 4.76 21.76
N LEU A 487 -32.77 5.42 20.70
CA LEU A 487 -32.64 6.88 20.68
C LEU A 487 -34.04 7.50 20.73
N GLU A 488 -34.41 8.16 21.81
CA GLU A 488 -35.60 9.01 21.81
C GLU A 488 -35.37 10.18 20.86
N SER A 489 -36.31 10.37 19.93
CA SER A 489 -36.25 11.41 18.91
C SER A 489 -36.39 12.79 19.54
N SER A 490 -35.35 13.35 20.09
CA SER A 490 -35.35 14.74 20.58
C SER A 490 -33.99 15.38 20.37
N GLU A 491 -34.06 16.51 19.73
CA GLU A 491 -33.04 17.54 19.46
C GLU A 491 -32.20 17.32 18.18
N THR A 492 -32.45 18.22 17.24
CA THR A 492 -31.60 18.46 16.09
C THR A 492 -30.24 18.95 16.56
N VAL A 493 -29.28 18.05 16.64
CA VAL A 493 -27.87 18.40 16.89
C VAL A 493 -27.22 18.77 15.56
N ASN A 494 -26.37 19.77 15.62
CA ASN A 494 -25.65 20.37 14.49
C ASN A 494 -25.05 19.31 13.53
N SER A 495 -25.35 19.40 12.26
CA SER A 495 -24.99 18.48 11.16
C SER A 495 -23.51 18.49 10.74
N SER A 496 -22.57 18.93 11.57
CA SER A 496 -21.15 19.00 11.23
C SER A 496 -20.31 17.92 11.91
N VAL A 497 -20.92 16.91 12.49
CA VAL A 497 -20.20 15.85 13.23
C VAL A 497 -19.67 14.82 12.23
N GLY A 498 -18.41 14.50 12.38
CA GLY A 498 -17.67 13.48 11.64
C GLY A 498 -16.46 13.09 12.47
N CYS A 499 -15.50 12.40 11.88
CA CYS A 499 -14.27 12.02 12.61
C CYS A 499 -13.32 13.21 12.88
N GLY A 500 -13.39 14.29 12.08
CA GLY A 500 -12.37 15.36 12.06
C GLY A 500 -12.11 16.08 13.39
N GLY A 501 -13.09 16.22 14.25
CA GLY A 501 -12.94 16.84 15.56
C GLY A 501 -12.33 15.92 16.64
N GLY A 502 -12.29 14.63 16.37
CA GLY A 502 -11.77 13.61 17.26
C GLY A 502 -12.73 13.20 18.37
N ALA A 503 -12.23 12.41 19.32
CA ALA A 503 -13.04 11.81 20.40
C ALA A 503 -13.60 12.82 21.40
N VAL A 504 -13.30 14.11 21.27
CA VAL A 504 -13.88 15.18 22.12
C VAL A 504 -15.16 15.76 21.53
N ASP A 505 -15.39 15.62 20.24
CA ASP A 505 -16.61 16.07 19.58
C ASP A 505 -17.77 15.15 19.93
N ARG A 506 -18.92 15.76 20.13
CA ARG A 506 -20.15 15.06 20.49
C ARG A 506 -21.10 15.03 19.30
N GLY A 507 -21.52 13.81 18.93
CA GLY A 507 -22.64 13.58 18.04
C GLY A 507 -23.99 13.74 18.72
N THR A 508 -25.06 13.33 18.04
CA THR A 508 -26.38 13.13 18.63
C THR A 508 -26.28 12.08 19.74
N PHE A 509 -25.45 11.06 19.50
CA PHE A 509 -25.09 10.05 20.47
C PHE A 509 -23.61 9.68 20.29
N GLY A 510 -22.86 9.61 21.37
CA GLY A 510 -21.44 9.26 21.35
C GLY A 510 -20.51 10.43 21.67
N PRO A 511 -19.17 10.20 21.59
CA PRO A 511 -18.52 8.94 21.17
C PRO A 511 -18.70 7.80 22.17
N PHE A 512 -18.79 6.58 21.66
CA PHE A 512 -18.71 5.34 22.42
C PHE A 512 -17.80 4.35 21.67
N GLY A 513 -17.06 3.54 22.40
CA GLY A 513 -16.08 2.67 21.75
C GLY A 513 -15.05 2.13 22.72
N ILE A 514 -13.85 1.88 22.20
CA ILE A 514 -12.72 1.36 22.95
C ILE A 514 -11.68 2.44 23.14
N LEU A 515 -11.16 2.53 24.35
CA LEU A 515 -10.00 3.34 24.68
C LEU A 515 -8.80 2.41 24.88
N VAL A 516 -7.91 2.34 23.89
CA VAL A 516 -6.68 1.56 24.01
C VAL A 516 -5.65 2.40 24.74
N ILE A 517 -5.27 1.95 25.95
CA ILE A 517 -4.33 2.62 26.83
C ILE A 517 -2.97 1.95 26.69
N ALA A 518 -1.94 2.72 26.36
CA ALA A 518 -0.59 2.21 26.14
C ALA A 518 0.33 2.41 27.36
N ASP A 519 -0.04 3.32 28.29
CA ASP A 519 0.73 3.55 29.52
C ASP A 519 -0.18 3.79 30.74
N GLU A 520 0.29 3.39 31.92
CA GLU A 520 -0.45 3.52 33.20
C GLU A 520 -0.75 4.97 33.57
N THR A 521 0.00 5.93 33.04
CA THR A 521 -0.19 7.36 33.31
C THR A 521 -1.28 8.00 32.45
N LEU A 522 -1.94 7.24 31.58
CA LEU A 522 -2.99 7.67 30.64
C LEU A 522 -2.52 8.79 29.69
N THR A 523 -1.24 8.88 29.44
CA THR A 523 -0.66 9.91 28.55
C THR A 523 -0.59 9.43 27.11
N GLU A 524 -0.43 8.12 26.86
CA GLU A 524 -0.52 7.48 25.55
C GLU A 524 -1.77 6.61 25.48
N LEU A 525 -2.73 7.04 24.70
CA LEU A 525 -4.00 6.34 24.49
C LEU A 525 -4.58 6.64 23.12
N THR A 526 -5.34 5.70 22.59
CA THR A 526 -5.98 5.79 21.28
C THR A 526 -7.46 5.46 21.41
N PRO A 527 -8.36 6.45 21.32
CA PRO A 527 -9.79 6.19 21.16
C PRO A 527 -10.11 5.62 19.78
N ILE A 528 -10.86 4.51 19.76
CA ILE A 528 -11.45 3.91 18.56
C ILE A 528 -12.95 3.83 18.84
N TYR A 529 -13.75 4.58 18.12
CA TYR A 529 -15.10 4.88 18.56
C TYR A 529 -16.09 5.06 17.42
N PHE A 530 -17.34 4.87 17.75
CA PHE A 530 -18.49 5.28 16.94
C PHE A 530 -19.00 6.64 17.43
N ASN A 531 -19.51 7.42 16.49
CA ASN A 531 -20.21 8.67 16.75
C ASN A 531 -21.42 8.74 15.82
N LEU A 532 -22.60 9.04 16.37
CA LEU A 532 -23.83 9.12 15.62
C LEU A 532 -24.26 10.57 15.48
N ALA A 533 -24.69 10.95 14.28
CA ALA A 533 -25.23 12.25 13.96
C ALA A 533 -26.54 12.12 13.19
N ASN A 534 -27.41 13.10 13.31
CA ASN A 534 -28.59 13.18 12.46
C ASN A 534 -28.25 13.85 11.14
N SER A 535 -28.66 13.25 10.02
CA SER A 535 -28.62 13.86 8.70
C SER A 535 -29.62 15.03 8.62
N THR A 536 -29.49 15.84 7.59
CA THR A 536 -30.45 16.91 7.28
C THR A 536 -31.84 16.36 6.92
N GLU A 537 -31.93 15.08 6.55
CA GLU A 537 -33.16 14.39 6.18
C GLU A 537 -33.78 13.64 7.35
N GLY A 538 -33.09 13.61 8.51
CA GLY A 538 -33.56 12.98 9.74
C GLY A 538 -33.06 11.55 9.96
N ASP A 539 -32.25 11.02 9.04
CA ASP A 539 -31.64 9.70 9.17
C ASP A 539 -30.45 9.76 10.14
N VAL A 540 -30.15 8.65 10.81
CA VAL A 540 -28.99 8.52 11.67
C VAL A 540 -27.78 8.10 10.84
N ILE A 541 -26.74 8.94 10.83
CA ILE A 541 -25.45 8.64 10.22
C ILE A 541 -24.49 8.14 11.30
N THR A 542 -23.88 7.00 11.08
CA THR A 542 -22.85 6.42 11.95
C THR A 542 -21.46 6.67 11.39
N TYR A 543 -20.58 7.23 12.20
CA TYR A 543 -19.15 7.37 11.92
C TYR A 543 -18.36 6.40 12.78
N PHE A 544 -17.35 5.76 12.17
CA PHE A 544 -16.36 4.95 12.88
C PHE A 544 -14.99 5.62 12.74
N CYS A 545 -14.37 5.95 13.87
CA CYS A 545 -13.22 6.85 13.93
C CYS A 545 -12.10 6.29 14.82
N ALA A 546 -10.87 6.70 14.52
CA ALA A 546 -9.69 6.53 15.38
C ALA A 546 -9.03 7.90 15.61
N ASP A 547 -8.70 8.20 16.86
CA ASP A 547 -8.05 9.45 17.25
C ASP A 547 -6.63 9.17 17.76
N GLU A 548 -5.63 9.43 16.93
CA GLU A 548 -4.23 9.16 17.24
C GLU A 548 -3.52 10.33 17.94
N ARG A 549 -4.18 11.46 18.17
CA ARG A 549 -3.53 12.67 18.70
C ARG A 549 -2.80 12.44 20.03
N ARG A 550 -3.21 11.41 20.77
CA ARG A 550 -2.58 10.99 22.02
C ARG A 550 -1.99 9.58 21.97
N SER A 551 -1.82 8.99 20.80
CA SER A 551 -1.30 7.61 20.67
C SER A 551 0.19 7.48 20.98
N SER A 552 0.94 8.58 20.93
CA SER A 552 2.36 8.62 21.27
C SER A 552 2.77 9.97 21.86
N LYS A 553 3.69 9.96 22.83
CA LYS A 553 4.35 11.14 23.40
C LYS A 553 5.40 11.75 22.46
N ALA A 554 5.90 10.98 21.48
CA ALA A 554 6.89 11.44 20.53
C ALA A 554 6.35 12.64 19.72
N PRO A 555 7.03 13.79 19.70
CA PRO A 555 6.54 15.01 19.05
C PRO A 555 6.66 14.94 17.52
N ASP A 556 7.55 14.13 17.01
CA ASP A 556 7.94 13.97 15.62
C ASP A 556 7.18 12.84 14.89
N VAL A 557 6.36 12.09 15.58
CA VAL A 557 5.45 11.11 14.98
C VAL A 557 4.19 11.82 14.47
N PHE A 558 3.86 11.61 13.20
CA PHE A 558 2.63 12.15 12.61
C PHE A 558 1.41 11.47 13.21
N LYS A 559 0.48 12.26 13.71
CA LYS A 559 -0.74 11.83 14.39
C LYS A 559 -1.95 12.52 13.80
N GLN A 560 -3.00 11.76 13.52
CA GLN A 560 -4.22 12.29 12.91
C GLN A 560 -5.47 11.69 13.55
N VAL A 561 -6.61 12.27 13.22
CA VAL A 561 -7.91 11.65 13.40
C VAL A 561 -8.38 11.19 12.04
N TYR A 562 -8.82 9.95 11.93
CA TYR A 562 -9.31 9.40 10.69
C TYR A 562 -10.49 8.45 10.92
N GLY A 563 -11.17 8.15 9.85
CA GLY A 563 -12.35 7.32 9.83
C GLY A 563 -13.34 7.81 8.79
N SER A 564 -14.49 7.20 8.76
CA SER A 564 -15.53 7.46 7.79
C SER A 564 -16.92 7.19 8.34
N GLU A 565 -17.90 7.62 7.58
CA GLU A 565 -19.24 7.08 7.66
C GLU A 565 -19.19 5.57 7.38
N VAL A 566 -19.93 4.82 8.19
CA VAL A 566 -20.11 3.38 8.03
C VAL A 566 -21.61 3.06 8.00
N PRO A 567 -22.07 2.25 7.06
CA PRO A 567 -23.48 1.89 6.97
C PRO A 567 -23.82 0.90 8.10
N VAL A 568 -24.68 1.32 8.99
CA VAL A 568 -25.32 0.47 10.01
C VAL A 568 -26.81 0.43 9.70
N LEU A 569 -27.30 -0.73 9.31
CA LEU A 569 -28.68 -0.89 8.90
C LEU A 569 -29.61 -1.16 10.10
N ASP A 570 -30.90 -0.93 9.90
CA ASP A 570 -31.90 -1.17 10.95
C ASP A 570 -31.80 -2.59 11.54
N GLY A 571 -31.68 -2.67 12.85
CA GLY A 571 -31.54 -3.92 13.58
C GLY A 571 -30.12 -4.49 13.66
N GLU A 572 -29.14 -3.83 13.06
CA GLU A 572 -27.72 -4.18 13.22
C GLU A 572 -27.16 -3.53 14.48
N LYS A 573 -26.21 -4.24 15.10
CA LYS A 573 -25.43 -3.72 16.23
C LYS A 573 -24.14 -3.07 15.75
N HIS A 574 -23.61 -2.18 16.54
CA HIS A 574 -22.31 -1.56 16.31
C HIS A 574 -21.19 -2.54 16.69
N PHE A 575 -20.53 -3.09 15.71
CA PHE A 575 -19.47 -4.08 15.88
C PHE A 575 -18.13 -3.51 15.41
N ALA A 576 -17.09 -3.69 16.21
CA ALA A 576 -15.73 -3.34 15.85
C ALA A 576 -14.74 -4.46 16.15
N ARG A 577 -13.73 -4.60 15.28
CA ARG A 577 -12.56 -5.44 15.52
C ARG A 577 -11.30 -4.59 15.46
N VAL A 578 -10.48 -4.68 16.48
CA VAL A 578 -9.25 -3.91 16.62
C VAL A 578 -8.08 -4.85 16.89
N LEU A 579 -7.11 -4.89 15.98
CA LEU A 579 -5.84 -5.55 16.23
C LEU A 579 -4.81 -4.50 16.62
N ARG A 580 -4.20 -4.65 17.79
CA ARG A 580 -3.31 -3.66 18.38
C ARG A 580 -2.03 -4.30 18.91
N ALA A 581 -0.89 -3.74 18.52
CA ALA A 581 0.39 -3.96 19.20
C ALA A 581 0.59 -2.83 20.23
N LEU A 582 0.81 -3.19 21.47
CA LEU A 582 1.10 -2.27 22.55
C LEU A 582 2.58 -2.24 22.86
N ARG A 583 3.14 -1.05 23.07
CA ARG A 583 4.51 -0.89 23.52
C ARG A 583 4.61 -1.44 24.96
N LYS A 584 5.52 -2.39 25.16
CA LYS A 584 5.87 -2.80 26.52
C LYS A 584 6.83 -1.77 27.08
N GLU A 585 6.47 -1.09 28.16
CA GLU A 585 7.44 -0.30 28.90
C GLU A 585 8.55 -1.24 29.40
N VAL A 586 9.77 -1.02 28.92
CA VAL A 586 10.95 -1.63 29.53
C VAL A 586 11.13 -0.91 30.85
N GLY A 587 10.74 -1.59 31.96
CA GLY A 587 10.97 -1.07 33.29
C GLY A 587 12.44 -0.63 33.42
N ARG A 588 12.63 0.56 33.93
CA ARG A 588 13.93 1.14 34.24
C ARG A 588 14.64 0.36 35.33
#